data_b6fbfa95923bd31a1e74d3aadc97c3d8
#
_entry.id   b6fbfa95923bd31a1e74d3aadc97c3d8
#
_cell.length_a   1.000
_cell.length_b   1.000
_cell.length_c   1.000
_cell.angle_alpha   90.00
_cell.angle_beta   90.00
_cell.angle_gamma   90.00
#
_symmetry.space_group_name_H-M   'P 1'
#
loop_
_entity.id
_entity.type
_entity.pdbx_description
1 polymer ?
#
loop_
_entity_poly.entity_id
_entity_poly.type
_entity_poly.pdbx_seq_one_letter_code
_entity_poly.pdbx_strand_id
1 'polypeptide(L)'
;MKRKSLSETENRVLRGFIEYLTNLYPEQVVSIELFGSKARGNAEPDSDIDLLIIVKDRNNIDRYKIYDYVLDAELDHEINISLKIYNKDDYNKLVKMNVPFATNVQKEGVTLWTM
;
A
#
# COMPACT_ATOMS: atom_id res chain seq x y z
N MET A 1 4.96 -2.01 15.71
CA MET A 1 3.64 -1.63 16.26
C MET A 1 2.53 -2.40 15.55
N LYS A 2 1.59 -2.92 16.29
CA LYS A 2 0.49 -3.70 15.73
C LYS A 2 -0.61 -2.76 15.22
N ARG A 3 -1.06 -2.95 13.95
CA ARG A 3 -2.16 -2.16 13.38
C ARG A 3 -3.46 -2.75 13.90
N LYS A 4 -4.30 -1.91 14.51
CA LYS A 4 -5.49 -2.36 15.25
C LYS A 4 -6.51 -3.11 14.39
N SER A 5 -6.64 -2.76 13.11
CA SER A 5 -7.63 -3.36 12.23
C SER A 5 -7.10 -4.47 11.33
N LEU A 6 -5.84 -4.83 11.46
CA LEU A 6 -5.24 -5.90 10.65
C LEU A 6 -5.17 -7.19 11.46
N SER A 7 -5.66 -8.29 10.86
CA SER A 7 -5.53 -9.63 11.44
C SER A 7 -4.08 -10.11 11.30
N GLU A 8 -3.74 -11.22 11.99
CA GLU A 8 -2.43 -11.83 11.82
C GLU A 8 -2.19 -12.28 10.39
N THR A 9 -3.21 -12.85 9.74
CA THR A 9 -3.12 -13.25 8.34
C THR A 9 -2.85 -12.06 7.44
N GLU A 10 -3.59 -10.97 7.63
CA GLU A 10 -3.38 -9.75 6.86
C GLU A 10 -1.98 -9.17 7.07
N ASN A 11 -1.51 -9.13 8.31
CA ASN A 11 -0.16 -8.65 8.60
C ASN A 11 0.90 -9.52 7.92
N ARG A 12 0.72 -10.83 7.93
CA ARG A 12 1.66 -11.76 7.30
C ARG A 12 1.69 -11.57 5.78
N VAL A 13 0.51 -11.43 5.17
CA VAL A 13 0.40 -11.19 3.73
C VAL A 13 1.08 -9.88 3.35
N LEU A 14 0.88 -8.83 4.15
CA LEU A 14 1.51 -7.54 3.88
C LEU A 14 3.02 -7.61 4.00
N ARG A 15 3.55 -8.33 4.99
CA ARG A 15 5.01 -8.50 5.10
C ARG A 15 5.58 -9.20 3.87
N GLY A 16 4.89 -10.24 3.39
CA GLY A 16 5.30 -10.94 2.17
C GLY A 16 5.26 -10.05 0.94
N PHE A 17 4.23 -9.23 0.83
CA PHE A 17 4.08 -8.30 -0.28
C PHE A 17 5.18 -7.23 -0.28
N ILE A 18 5.48 -6.66 0.88
CA ILE A 18 6.56 -5.69 1.04
C ILE A 18 7.89 -6.29 0.62
N GLU A 19 8.17 -7.49 1.10
CA GLU A 19 9.41 -8.21 0.74
C GLU A 19 9.48 -8.47 -0.75
N TYR A 20 8.38 -8.91 -1.35
CA TYR A 20 8.30 -9.15 -2.79
C TYR A 20 8.63 -7.88 -3.59
N LEU A 21 7.96 -6.77 -3.25
CA LEU A 21 8.14 -5.50 -3.97
C LEU A 21 9.55 -4.94 -3.81
N THR A 22 10.08 -4.94 -2.60
CA THR A 22 11.38 -4.34 -2.34
C THR A 22 12.52 -5.17 -2.89
N ASN A 23 12.33 -6.48 -3.02
CA ASN A 23 13.32 -7.35 -3.68
C ASN A 23 13.24 -7.24 -5.21
N LEU A 24 12.03 -7.07 -5.75
CA LEU A 24 11.84 -6.96 -7.20
C LEU A 24 12.30 -5.60 -7.73
N TYR A 25 12.04 -4.53 -6.97
CA TYR A 25 12.35 -3.16 -7.38
C TYR A 25 13.09 -2.39 -6.28
N PRO A 26 14.31 -2.82 -5.91
CA PRO A 26 15.01 -2.24 -4.76
C PRO A 26 15.33 -0.75 -4.91
N GLU A 27 15.46 -0.27 -6.14
CA GLU A 27 15.80 1.14 -6.40
C GLU A 27 14.59 2.00 -6.75
N GLN A 28 13.41 1.41 -6.90
CA GLN A 28 12.23 2.12 -7.36
C GLN A 28 11.22 2.41 -6.27
N VAL A 29 11.02 1.49 -5.33
CA VAL A 29 10.02 1.66 -4.28
C VAL A 29 10.53 2.68 -3.27
N VAL A 30 9.82 3.79 -3.11
CA VAL A 30 10.15 4.85 -2.17
C VAL A 30 9.48 4.60 -0.83
N SER A 31 8.18 4.28 -0.84
CA SER A 31 7.46 3.96 0.38
C SER A 31 6.21 3.14 0.09
N ILE A 32 5.73 2.46 1.11
CA ILE A 32 4.48 1.71 1.08
C ILE A 32 3.67 2.18 2.28
N GLU A 33 2.47 2.72 2.02
CA GLU A 33 1.61 3.31 3.04
C GLU A 33 0.31 2.53 3.12
N LEU A 34 -0.15 2.27 4.35
CA LEU A 34 -1.50 1.79 4.62
C LEU A 34 -2.38 2.99 4.88
N PHE A 35 -3.54 3.06 4.24
CA PHE A 35 -4.49 4.14 4.48
C PHE A 35 -5.91 3.58 4.59
N GLY A 36 -6.90 4.45 4.68
CA GLY A 36 -8.29 4.02 4.79
C GLY A 36 -8.64 3.45 6.17
N SER A 37 -9.72 2.67 6.23
CA SER A 37 -10.28 2.22 7.50
C SER A 37 -9.35 1.30 8.29
N LYS A 38 -8.55 0.47 7.62
CA LYS A 38 -7.57 -0.40 8.31
C LYS A 38 -6.50 0.42 9.03
N ALA A 39 -6.09 1.56 8.43
CA ALA A 39 -5.12 2.45 9.07
C ALA A 39 -5.73 3.20 10.25
N ARG A 40 -7.00 3.61 10.13
CA ARG A 40 -7.70 4.33 11.20
C ARG A 40 -8.05 3.45 12.40
N GLY A 41 -8.08 2.12 12.19
CA GLY A 41 -8.43 1.20 13.27
C GLY A 41 -9.93 1.00 13.47
N ASN A 42 -10.75 1.41 12.49
CA ASN A 42 -12.21 1.27 12.56
C ASN A 42 -12.79 0.42 11.45
N ALA A 43 -11.97 -0.43 10.83
CA ALA A 43 -12.40 -1.26 9.72
C ALA A 43 -13.24 -2.44 10.19
N GLU A 44 -14.21 -2.82 9.37
CA GLU A 44 -14.88 -4.10 9.50
C GLU A 44 -13.93 -5.22 9.06
N PRO A 45 -14.11 -6.47 9.52
CA PRO A 45 -13.17 -7.55 9.17
C PRO A 45 -13.01 -7.79 7.67
N ASP A 46 -14.04 -7.53 6.88
CA ASP A 46 -14.03 -7.74 5.44
C ASP A 46 -13.72 -6.48 4.64
N SER A 47 -13.33 -5.39 5.31
CA SER A 47 -12.94 -4.16 4.63
C SER A 47 -11.66 -4.37 3.82
N ASP A 48 -11.53 -3.62 2.73
CA ASP A 48 -10.33 -3.64 1.89
C ASP A 48 -9.10 -3.16 2.66
N ILE A 49 -7.97 -3.74 2.33
CA ILE A 49 -6.67 -3.22 2.77
C ILE A 49 -6.23 -2.21 1.70
N ASP A 50 -6.23 -0.93 2.05
CA ASP A 50 -5.89 0.13 1.12
C ASP A 50 -4.40 0.45 1.21
N LEU A 51 -3.67 0.22 0.12
CA LEU A 51 -2.23 0.44 0.05
C LEU A 51 -1.89 1.49 -1.00
N LEU A 52 -0.98 2.38 -0.64
CA LEU A 52 -0.38 3.33 -1.55
C LEU A 52 1.10 2.99 -1.70
N ILE A 53 1.51 2.75 -2.93
CA ILE A 53 2.91 2.48 -3.26
C ILE A 53 3.44 3.69 -3.99
N ILE A 54 4.47 4.31 -3.44
CA ILE A 54 5.14 5.45 -4.04
C ILE A 54 6.44 4.95 -4.64
N VAL A 55 6.63 5.24 -5.92
CA VAL A 55 7.81 4.80 -6.67
C VAL A 55 8.50 6.01 -7.29
N LYS A 56 9.76 5.83 -7.69
CA LYS A 56 10.50 6.89 -8.37
C LYS A 56 9.96 7.13 -9.77
N ASP A 57 9.74 6.05 -10.53
CA ASP A 57 9.21 6.13 -11.89
C ASP A 57 8.38 4.88 -12.21
N ARG A 58 7.08 5.08 -12.41
CA ARG A 58 6.16 4.00 -12.75
C ARG A 58 6.53 3.27 -14.03
N ASN A 59 7.25 3.92 -14.93
CA ASN A 59 7.69 3.29 -16.18
C ASN A 59 8.74 2.20 -15.94
N ASN A 60 9.38 2.20 -14.77
CA ASN A 60 10.40 1.21 -14.43
C ASN A 60 9.85 0.06 -13.60
N ILE A 61 8.54 -0.05 -13.45
CA ILE A 61 7.91 -1.17 -12.76
C ILE A 61 6.88 -1.83 -13.69
N ASP A 62 6.67 -3.11 -13.47
CA ASP A 62 5.65 -3.88 -14.19
C ASP A 62 4.44 -4.04 -13.29
N ARG A 63 3.41 -3.23 -13.55
CA ARG A 63 2.19 -3.25 -12.74
C ARG A 63 1.47 -4.58 -12.81
N TYR A 64 1.55 -5.28 -13.94
CA TYR A 64 0.89 -6.58 -14.10
C TYR A 64 1.47 -7.61 -13.15
N LYS A 65 2.79 -7.59 -12.95
CA LYS A 65 3.43 -8.50 -11.97
C LYS A 65 2.95 -8.22 -10.56
N ILE A 66 2.80 -6.94 -10.22
CA ILE A 66 2.36 -6.54 -8.89
C ILE A 66 0.90 -6.96 -8.66
N TYR A 67 0.03 -6.67 -9.63
CA TYR A 67 -1.39 -7.05 -9.52
C TYR A 67 -1.58 -8.56 -9.53
N ASP A 68 -0.75 -9.29 -10.28
CA ASP A 68 -0.81 -10.75 -10.30
C ASP A 68 -0.47 -11.33 -8.93
N TYR A 69 0.57 -10.80 -8.27
CA TYR A 69 0.91 -11.21 -6.92
C TYR A 69 -0.23 -10.93 -5.94
N VAL A 70 -0.82 -9.74 -6.04
CA VAL A 70 -1.93 -9.33 -5.18
C VAL A 70 -3.13 -10.23 -5.39
N LEU A 71 -3.47 -10.55 -6.64
CA LEU A 71 -4.59 -11.43 -6.95
C LEU A 71 -4.39 -12.81 -6.33
N ASP A 72 -3.19 -13.37 -6.46
CA ASP A 72 -2.88 -14.67 -5.85
C ASP A 72 -3.07 -14.63 -4.33
N ALA A 73 -2.60 -13.56 -3.69
CA ALA A 73 -2.75 -13.38 -2.24
C ALA A 73 -4.22 -13.26 -1.84
N GLU A 74 -5.01 -12.52 -2.62
CA GLU A 74 -6.44 -12.37 -2.36
C GLU A 74 -7.16 -13.71 -2.44
N LEU A 75 -6.85 -14.51 -3.47
CA LEU A 75 -7.48 -15.81 -3.66
C LEU A 75 -7.04 -16.81 -2.59
N ASP A 76 -5.77 -16.81 -2.22
CA ASP A 76 -5.23 -17.76 -1.25
C ASP A 76 -5.69 -17.48 0.18
N HIS A 77 -5.95 -16.22 0.53
CA HIS A 77 -6.20 -15.81 1.91
C HIS A 77 -7.58 -15.18 2.12
N GLU A 78 -8.39 -15.12 1.08
CA GLU A 78 -9.75 -14.53 1.14
C GLU A 78 -9.74 -13.11 1.71
N ILE A 79 -8.80 -12.29 1.24
CA ILE A 79 -8.67 -10.88 1.61
C ILE A 79 -8.85 -10.00 0.39
N ASN A 80 -9.09 -8.72 0.61
CA ASN A 80 -9.23 -7.76 -0.48
C ASN A 80 -8.19 -6.65 -0.30
N ILE A 81 -7.39 -6.43 -1.34
CA ILE A 81 -6.34 -5.41 -1.35
C ILE A 81 -6.61 -4.41 -2.46
N SER A 82 -6.69 -3.14 -2.11
CA SER A 82 -6.85 -2.06 -3.07
C SER A 82 -5.53 -1.31 -3.17
N LEU A 83 -4.96 -1.26 -4.38
CA LEU A 83 -3.66 -0.62 -4.61
C LEU A 83 -3.80 0.67 -5.38
N LYS A 84 -3.00 1.66 -4.97
CA LYS A 84 -2.71 2.86 -5.76
C LYS A 84 -1.20 2.97 -5.90
N ILE A 85 -0.73 3.24 -7.11
CA ILE A 85 0.70 3.38 -7.38
C ILE A 85 0.93 4.74 -8.01
N TYR A 86 1.72 5.58 -7.35
CA TYR A 86 2.03 6.92 -7.81
C TYR A 86 3.53 7.15 -7.90
N ASN A 87 3.93 7.97 -8.88
CA ASN A 87 5.27 8.55 -8.87
C ASN A 87 5.38 9.51 -7.68
N LYS A 88 6.56 9.56 -7.08
CA LYS A 88 6.83 10.45 -5.94
C LYS A 88 6.46 11.91 -6.26
N ASP A 89 6.87 12.39 -7.42
CA ASP A 89 6.61 13.78 -7.81
C ASP A 89 5.11 14.04 -7.96
N ASP A 90 4.38 13.10 -8.54
CA ASP A 90 2.93 13.23 -8.71
C ASP A 90 2.22 13.24 -7.36
N TYR A 91 2.62 12.36 -6.45
CA TYR A 91 2.03 12.31 -5.12
C TYR A 91 2.30 13.62 -4.36
N ASN A 92 3.53 14.13 -4.43
CA ASN A 92 3.89 15.40 -3.79
C ASN A 92 3.05 16.55 -4.33
N LYS A 93 2.77 16.55 -5.64
CA LYS A 93 1.90 17.54 -6.25
C LYS A 93 0.47 17.47 -5.68
N LEU A 94 -0.07 16.27 -5.52
CA LEU A 94 -1.40 16.07 -4.92
C LEU A 94 -1.44 16.61 -3.49
N VAL A 95 -0.40 16.38 -2.72
CA VAL A 95 -0.29 16.91 -1.34
C VAL A 95 -0.30 18.43 -1.35
N LYS A 96 0.51 19.05 -2.23
CA LYS A 96 0.59 20.51 -2.34
C LYS A 96 -0.74 21.13 -2.75
N MET A 97 -1.51 20.42 -3.57
CA MET A 97 -2.81 20.89 -4.05
C MET A 97 -3.93 20.60 -3.05
N ASN A 98 -3.63 20.02 -1.90
CA ASN A 98 -4.59 19.65 -0.87
C ASN A 98 -5.71 18.74 -1.40
N VAL A 99 -5.36 17.83 -2.31
CA VAL A 99 -6.29 16.82 -2.80
C VAL A 99 -6.67 15.91 -1.61
N PRO A 100 -7.98 15.70 -1.36
CA PRO A 100 -8.42 15.00 -0.14
C PRO A 100 -7.77 13.63 0.08
N PHE A 101 -7.61 12.83 -0.97
CA PHE A 101 -6.94 11.53 -0.86
C PHE A 101 -5.54 11.68 -0.26
N ALA A 102 -4.73 12.59 -0.83
CA ALA A 102 -3.34 12.77 -0.40
C ALA A 102 -3.26 13.34 1.02
N THR A 103 -4.10 14.30 1.35
CA THR A 103 -4.10 14.88 2.70
C THR A 103 -4.56 13.86 3.74
N ASN A 104 -5.50 12.98 3.39
CA ASN A 104 -5.94 11.92 4.29
C ASN A 104 -4.83 10.91 4.55
N VAL A 105 -4.07 10.55 3.52
CA VAL A 105 -2.90 9.66 3.71
C VAL A 105 -1.88 10.32 4.63
N GLN A 106 -1.63 11.61 4.47
CA GLN A 106 -0.69 12.33 5.33
C GLN A 106 -1.12 12.33 6.80
N LYS A 107 -2.43 12.48 7.05
CA LYS A 107 -2.96 12.58 8.42
C LYS A 107 -3.13 11.21 9.08
N GLU A 108 -3.64 10.23 8.36
CA GLU A 108 -4.12 8.98 8.92
C GLU A 108 -3.34 7.76 8.48
N GLY A 109 -2.51 7.90 7.45
CA GLY A 109 -1.77 6.78 6.90
C GLY A 109 -0.72 6.23 7.86
N VAL A 110 -0.42 4.96 7.70
CA VAL A 110 0.63 4.28 8.46
C VAL A 110 1.69 3.83 7.47
N THR A 111 2.93 4.30 7.67
CA THR A 111 4.04 3.88 6.83
C THR A 111 4.41 2.45 7.18
N LEU A 112 4.27 1.55 6.20
CA LEU A 112 4.65 0.15 6.38
C LEU A 112 6.11 -0.08 6.04
N TRP A 113 6.62 0.67 5.07
CA TRP A 113 8.01 0.57 4.64
C TRP A 113 8.43 1.88 3.98
N THR A 114 9.67 2.27 4.17
CA THR A 114 10.25 3.42 3.49
C THR A 114 11.70 3.11 3.13
N MET A 115 12.09 3.64 1.97
CA MET A 115 13.46 3.52 1.47
C MET A 115 14.45 4.17 2.42
#